data_d3155867a538a3dd19b9d56580ec59c2
#
_entry.id   d3155867a538a3dd19b9d56580ec59c2
#
_cell.length_a   1.000
_cell.length_b   1.000
_cell.length_c   1.000
_cell.angle_alpha   90.00
_cell.angle_beta   90.00
_cell.angle_gamma   90.00
#
_symmetry.space_group_name_H-M   'P 1'
#
loop_
_entity.id
_entity.type
_entity.pdbx_description
1 polymer ?
#
loop_
_entity_poly.entity_id
_entity_poly.type
_entity_poly.pdbx_seq_one_letter_code
_entity_poly.pdbx_strand_id
1 'polypeptide(L)'
;MGIKGLFSFLREKAPNAIKERSLKDYLGRTLAIDASMSLYHFLSAIRTGPDAQNLTNSNNEATSHLQGFATRVLRLLEAGAKPVFVFDGKPPQLKAKELAQRREAKAKAEEVVKEKRADDQASPEEVRKAASAATRVTKRHNDDVKQLLRLMGAPVVEAEGEAEAFCCALVNAGTCLLYTSDA
;
A
#
# COMPACT_ATOMS: atom_id res chain seq x y z
N MET A 1 1.82 7.23 -5.42
CA MET A 1 2.65 7.41 -6.61
C MET A 1 1.70 7.68 -7.75
N GLY A 2 2.10 8.19 -8.87
CA GLY A 2 1.23 8.59 -9.97
C GLY A 2 1.78 9.84 -10.61
N ILE A 3 1.17 10.31 -11.69
CA ILE A 3 1.60 11.53 -12.37
C ILE A 3 1.13 12.74 -11.56
N LYS A 4 2.09 13.52 -11.04
CA LYS A 4 1.80 14.72 -10.25
C LYS A 4 0.90 15.67 -11.04
N GLY A 5 -0.23 16.08 -10.45
CA GLY A 5 -1.17 17.02 -11.07
C GLY A 5 -2.15 16.42 -12.08
N LEU A 6 -2.03 15.11 -12.43
CA LEU A 6 -2.93 14.46 -13.39
C LEU A 6 -4.40 14.54 -12.95
N PHE A 7 -4.69 14.26 -11.69
CA PHE A 7 -6.07 14.29 -11.18
C PHE A 7 -6.67 15.69 -11.26
N SER A 8 -5.89 16.73 -10.89
CA SER A 8 -6.34 18.13 -11.00
C SER A 8 -6.56 18.53 -12.45
N PHE A 9 -5.67 18.10 -13.35
CA PHE A 9 -5.81 18.33 -14.78
C PHE A 9 -7.07 17.65 -15.35
N LEU A 10 -7.32 16.40 -14.99
CA LEU A 10 -8.52 15.68 -15.43
C LEU A 10 -9.80 16.32 -14.88
N ARG A 11 -9.80 16.76 -13.63
CA ARG A 11 -10.94 17.46 -13.02
C ARG A 11 -11.27 18.75 -13.78
N GLU A 12 -10.26 19.46 -14.24
CA GLU A 12 -10.44 20.71 -15.00
C GLU A 12 -10.86 20.45 -16.44
N LYS A 13 -10.16 19.57 -17.16
CA LYS A 13 -10.33 19.38 -18.61
C LYS A 13 -11.36 18.32 -18.99
N ALA A 14 -11.59 17.34 -18.13
CA ALA A 14 -12.48 16.21 -18.39
C ALA A 14 -13.26 15.80 -17.14
N PRO A 15 -14.09 16.68 -16.52
CA PRO A 15 -14.78 16.38 -15.27
C PRO A 15 -15.68 15.14 -15.36
N ASN A 16 -16.26 14.88 -16.53
CA ASN A 16 -17.09 13.69 -16.77
C ASN A 16 -16.34 12.35 -16.79
N ALA A 17 -15.00 12.38 -16.86
CA ALA A 17 -14.17 11.18 -16.75
C ALA A 17 -13.99 10.73 -15.30
N ILE A 18 -14.28 11.61 -14.32
CA ILE A 18 -14.18 11.33 -12.90
C ILE A 18 -15.58 11.01 -12.38
N LYS A 19 -15.75 9.80 -11.87
CA LYS A 19 -17.03 9.33 -11.31
C LYS A 19 -16.81 8.82 -9.89
N GLU A 20 -17.56 9.37 -8.95
CA GLU A 20 -17.64 8.84 -7.61
C GLU A 20 -18.54 7.61 -7.60
N ARG A 21 -18.07 6.52 -7.00
CA ARG A 21 -18.77 5.23 -6.93
C ARG A 21 -18.75 4.69 -5.50
N SER A 22 -19.81 4.02 -5.11
CA SER A 22 -19.84 3.24 -3.88
C SER A 22 -19.20 1.86 -4.09
N LEU A 23 -18.58 1.29 -3.05
CA LEU A 23 -18.12 -0.10 -3.10
C LEU A 23 -19.23 -1.09 -3.45
N LYS A 24 -20.47 -0.79 -3.08
CA LYS A 24 -21.65 -1.61 -3.40
C LYS A 24 -21.93 -1.71 -4.92
N ASP A 25 -21.46 -0.72 -5.70
CA ASP A 25 -21.58 -0.74 -7.17
C ASP A 25 -20.73 -1.84 -7.82
N TYR A 26 -19.82 -2.43 -7.05
CA TYR A 26 -18.91 -3.50 -7.46
C TYR A 26 -19.31 -4.87 -6.90
N LEU A 27 -20.57 -5.03 -6.47
CA LEU A 27 -21.11 -6.31 -6.00
C LEU A 27 -20.89 -7.43 -7.04
N GLY A 28 -20.30 -8.53 -6.61
CA GLY A 28 -19.99 -9.69 -7.44
C GLY A 28 -18.84 -9.50 -8.43
N ARG A 29 -18.23 -8.31 -8.49
CA ARG A 29 -17.14 -8.00 -9.42
C ARG A 29 -15.78 -8.35 -8.85
N THR A 30 -14.88 -8.80 -9.72
CA THR A 30 -13.47 -9.07 -9.36
C THR A 30 -12.65 -7.79 -9.49
N LEU A 31 -11.94 -7.45 -8.41
CA LEU A 31 -11.10 -6.25 -8.33
C LEU A 31 -9.64 -6.67 -8.14
N ALA A 32 -8.75 -6.24 -9.04
CA ALA A 32 -7.31 -6.40 -8.85
C ALA A 32 -6.78 -5.30 -7.94
N ILE A 33 -6.02 -5.65 -6.91
CA ILE A 33 -5.51 -4.72 -5.91
C ILE A 33 -4.00 -4.84 -5.83
N ASP A 34 -3.30 -3.71 -5.99
CA ASP A 34 -1.87 -3.62 -5.73
C ASP A 34 -1.62 -3.80 -4.22
N ALA A 35 -1.12 -4.99 -3.87
CA ALA A 35 -0.81 -5.33 -2.49
C ALA A 35 0.45 -4.61 -1.99
N SER A 36 1.43 -4.37 -2.86
CA SER A 36 2.70 -3.73 -2.49
C SER A 36 2.49 -2.29 -2.07
N MET A 37 1.67 -1.54 -2.80
CA MET A 37 1.29 -0.18 -2.44
C MET A 37 0.47 -0.16 -1.14
N SER A 38 -0.54 -1.04 -1.03
CA SER A 38 -1.37 -1.16 0.17
C SER A 38 -0.53 -1.49 1.41
N LEU A 39 0.46 -2.39 1.28
CA LEU A 39 1.37 -2.76 2.36
C LEU A 39 2.19 -1.56 2.85
N TYR A 40 2.76 -0.79 1.91
CA TYR A 40 3.48 0.43 2.26
C TYR A 40 2.57 1.43 3.00
N HIS A 41 1.35 1.63 2.51
CA HIS A 41 0.36 2.51 3.13
C HIS A 41 0.03 2.10 4.57
N PHE A 42 -0.26 0.83 4.82
CA PHE A 42 -0.61 0.38 6.16
C PHE A 42 0.56 0.48 7.14
N LEU A 43 1.78 0.17 6.70
CA LEU A 43 2.97 0.34 7.54
C LEU A 43 3.30 1.81 7.84
N SER A 44 2.95 2.73 6.93
CA SER A 44 3.23 4.16 7.10
C SER A 44 2.13 4.89 7.85
N ALA A 45 0.86 4.51 7.67
CA ALA A 45 -0.31 5.21 8.18
C ALA A 45 -0.77 4.68 9.54
N ILE A 46 -0.72 3.35 9.79
CA ILE A 46 -1.20 2.74 11.03
C ILE A 46 -0.08 2.77 12.06
N ARG A 47 -0.02 3.85 12.80
CA ARG A 47 0.96 4.11 13.85
C ARG A 47 0.27 4.62 15.11
N THR A 48 0.77 4.21 16.27
CA THR A 48 0.19 4.52 17.58
C THR A 48 1.21 5.12 18.52
N GLY A 49 0.70 5.85 19.52
CA GLY A 49 1.50 6.48 20.56
C GLY A 49 2.26 7.75 20.12
N PRO A 50 2.89 8.46 21.06
CA PRO A 50 3.65 9.69 20.80
C PRO A 50 4.88 9.43 19.93
N ASP A 51 5.50 8.25 20.05
CA ASP A 51 6.70 7.86 19.26
C ASP A 51 6.35 7.37 17.84
N ALA A 52 5.08 7.42 17.46
CA ALA A 52 4.59 6.97 16.15
C ALA A 52 5.10 5.57 15.77
N GLN A 53 5.01 4.62 16.70
CA GLN A 53 5.40 3.24 16.48
C GLN A 53 4.30 2.46 15.73
N ASN A 54 4.70 1.42 15.01
CA ASN A 54 3.74 0.47 14.45
C ASN A 54 3.05 -0.30 15.59
N LEU A 55 1.84 -0.80 15.32
CA LEU A 55 1.24 -1.82 16.18
C LEU A 55 2.16 -3.04 16.20
N THR A 56 2.37 -3.60 17.38
CA THR A 56 3.25 -4.76 17.57
C THR A 56 2.53 -5.86 18.32
N ASN A 57 2.97 -7.10 18.10
CA ASN A 57 2.55 -8.27 18.89
C ASN A 57 3.38 -8.36 20.18
N SER A 58 3.13 -9.40 20.98
CA SER A 58 3.87 -9.68 22.22
C SER A 58 5.38 -9.89 22.00
N ASN A 59 5.81 -10.22 20.79
CA ASN A 59 7.20 -10.40 20.41
C ASN A 59 7.84 -9.12 19.84
N ASN A 60 7.14 -7.97 19.95
CA ASN A 60 7.56 -6.68 19.42
C ASN A 60 7.71 -6.61 17.89
N GLU A 61 6.98 -7.48 17.17
CA GLU A 61 6.96 -7.52 15.71
C GLU A 61 5.81 -6.66 15.18
N ALA A 62 6.06 -5.88 14.12
CA ALA A 62 5.06 -4.98 13.55
C ALA A 62 3.85 -5.76 12.97
N THR A 63 2.64 -5.39 13.37
CA THR A 63 1.37 -6.01 12.93
C THR A 63 0.41 -5.02 12.27
N SER A 64 0.76 -3.74 12.16
CA SER A 64 -0.07 -2.71 11.54
C SER A 64 -0.55 -3.09 10.14
N HIS A 65 0.32 -3.68 9.34
CA HIS A 65 0.01 -4.12 7.98
C HIS A 65 -1.00 -5.28 7.96
N LEU A 66 -0.88 -6.23 8.88
CA LEU A 66 -1.83 -7.35 8.99
C LEU A 66 -3.24 -6.86 9.34
N GLN A 67 -3.34 -5.95 10.30
CA GLN A 67 -4.62 -5.33 10.66
C GLN A 67 -5.21 -4.54 9.49
N GLY A 68 -4.39 -3.76 8.78
CA GLY A 68 -4.82 -3.01 7.61
C GLY A 68 -5.39 -3.91 6.51
N PHE A 69 -4.68 -4.98 6.17
CA PHE A 69 -5.16 -5.95 5.19
C PHE A 69 -6.42 -6.68 5.63
N ALA A 70 -6.47 -7.18 6.87
CA ALA A 70 -7.65 -7.86 7.40
C ALA A 70 -8.89 -6.97 7.30
N THR A 71 -8.78 -5.70 7.76
CA THR A 71 -9.89 -4.74 7.69
C THR A 71 -10.31 -4.46 6.25
N ARG A 72 -9.34 -4.30 5.32
CA ARG A 72 -9.63 -4.04 3.91
C ARG A 72 -10.33 -5.22 3.25
N VAL A 73 -9.83 -6.44 3.46
CA VAL A 73 -10.45 -7.67 2.93
C VAL A 73 -11.89 -7.79 3.41
N LEU A 74 -12.13 -7.63 4.72
CA LEU A 74 -13.47 -7.71 5.30
C LEU A 74 -14.42 -6.70 4.65
N ARG A 75 -14.02 -5.43 4.54
CA ARG A 75 -14.83 -4.37 3.90
C ARG A 75 -15.19 -4.69 2.45
N LEU A 76 -14.24 -5.24 1.68
CA LEU A 76 -14.48 -5.60 0.28
C LEU A 76 -15.44 -6.79 0.18
N LEU A 77 -15.25 -7.80 1.01
CA LEU A 77 -16.13 -8.97 1.06
C LEU A 77 -17.54 -8.61 1.55
N GLU A 78 -17.68 -7.76 2.56
CA GLU A 78 -18.97 -7.24 3.04
C GLU A 78 -19.70 -6.45 1.96
N ALA A 79 -18.98 -5.70 1.13
CA ALA A 79 -19.53 -5.04 -0.05
C ALA A 79 -19.85 -6.00 -1.21
N GLY A 80 -19.53 -7.30 -1.05
CA GLY A 80 -19.73 -8.33 -2.07
C GLY A 80 -18.77 -8.27 -3.25
N ALA A 81 -17.69 -7.50 -3.14
CA ALA A 81 -16.62 -7.49 -4.14
C ALA A 81 -15.69 -8.70 -3.95
N LYS A 82 -15.04 -9.13 -5.02
CA LYS A 82 -14.08 -10.27 -5.04
C LYS A 82 -12.66 -9.73 -5.23
N PRO A 83 -11.90 -9.44 -4.15
CA PRO A 83 -10.55 -8.91 -4.26
C PRO A 83 -9.56 -9.98 -4.73
N VAL A 84 -8.64 -9.60 -5.61
CA VAL A 84 -7.44 -10.35 -6.00
C VAL A 84 -6.23 -9.48 -5.68
N PHE A 85 -5.36 -9.95 -4.82
CA PHE A 85 -4.20 -9.19 -4.38
C PHE A 85 -2.97 -9.54 -5.22
N VAL A 86 -2.39 -8.52 -5.86
CA VAL A 86 -1.22 -8.66 -6.73
C VAL A 86 0.00 -8.07 -6.04
N PHE A 87 1.04 -8.87 -5.90
CA PHE A 87 2.33 -8.47 -5.34
C PHE A 87 3.35 -8.23 -6.43
N ASP A 88 4.26 -7.25 -6.21
CA ASP A 88 5.37 -7.02 -7.11
C ASP A 88 6.28 -8.24 -7.21
N GLY A 89 6.73 -8.49 -8.43
CA GLY A 89 7.80 -9.42 -8.73
C GLY A 89 9.16 -8.72 -8.85
N LYS A 90 9.95 -9.13 -9.84
CA LYS A 90 11.26 -8.56 -10.07
C LYS A 90 11.16 -7.18 -10.75
N PRO A 91 11.69 -6.11 -10.14
CA PRO A 91 11.62 -4.79 -10.73
C PRO A 91 12.41 -4.72 -12.06
N PRO A 92 11.92 -3.97 -13.06
CA PRO A 92 12.62 -3.80 -14.32
C PRO A 92 13.96 -3.06 -14.13
N GLN A 93 14.96 -3.39 -14.94
CA GLN A 93 16.31 -2.82 -14.85
C GLN A 93 16.31 -1.28 -14.95
N LEU A 94 15.38 -0.72 -15.74
CA LEU A 94 15.24 0.73 -15.90
C LEU A 94 14.93 1.46 -14.58
N LYS A 95 14.32 0.79 -13.60
CA LYS A 95 14.05 1.35 -12.26
C LYS A 95 15.22 1.24 -11.28
N ALA A 96 16.33 0.61 -11.64
CA ALA A 96 17.45 0.38 -10.70
C ALA A 96 17.98 1.69 -10.09
N LYS A 97 18.15 2.72 -10.91
CA LYS A 97 18.63 4.05 -10.46
C LYS A 97 17.62 4.72 -9.50
N GLU A 98 16.35 4.67 -9.81
CA GLU A 98 15.29 5.22 -8.95
C GLU A 98 15.19 4.47 -7.62
N LEU A 99 15.30 3.15 -7.65
CA LEU A 99 15.32 2.32 -6.44
C LEU A 99 16.54 2.62 -5.55
N ALA A 100 17.71 2.88 -6.14
CA ALA A 100 18.88 3.30 -5.39
C ALA A 100 18.66 4.65 -4.70
N GLN A 101 18.14 5.64 -5.41
CA GLN A 101 17.81 6.96 -4.86
C GLN A 101 16.77 6.85 -3.72
N ARG A 102 15.74 6.01 -3.88
CA ARG A 102 14.75 5.77 -2.83
C ARG A 102 15.36 5.12 -1.58
N ARG A 103 16.36 4.21 -1.75
CA ARG A 103 17.06 3.60 -0.61
C ARG A 103 17.88 4.63 0.16
N GLU A 104 18.60 5.50 -0.53
CA GLU A 104 19.37 6.60 0.08
C GLU A 104 18.45 7.58 0.82
N ALA A 105 17.35 7.99 0.19
CA ALA A 105 16.38 8.88 0.82
C ALA A 105 15.78 8.26 2.10
N LYS A 106 15.50 6.95 2.09
CA LYS A 106 15.02 6.23 3.28
C LYS A 106 16.07 6.14 4.38
N ALA A 107 17.33 5.91 4.04
CA ALA A 107 18.41 5.90 5.04
C ALA A 107 18.54 7.25 5.74
N LYS A 108 18.50 8.35 4.99
CA LYS A 108 18.48 9.71 5.57
C LYS A 108 17.25 9.95 6.46
N ALA A 109 16.08 9.47 6.02
CA ALA A 109 14.86 9.61 6.81
C ALA A 109 14.93 8.82 8.14
N GLU A 110 15.62 7.68 8.19
CA GLU A 110 15.84 6.92 9.43
C GLU A 110 16.71 7.68 10.43
N GLU A 111 17.70 8.43 9.97
CA GLU A 111 18.53 9.30 10.81
C GLU A 111 17.67 10.42 11.40
N VAL A 112 16.87 11.08 10.59
CA VAL A 112 15.92 12.13 11.04
C VAL A 112 14.94 11.60 12.09
N VAL A 113 14.47 10.36 11.95
CA VAL A 113 13.59 9.75 12.97
C VAL A 113 14.30 9.60 14.31
N LYS A 114 15.56 9.17 14.28
CA LYS A 114 16.36 9.02 15.51
C LYS A 114 16.57 10.37 16.22
N GLU A 115 16.91 11.40 15.45
CA GLU A 115 17.07 12.76 15.95
C GLU A 115 15.76 13.29 16.55
N LYS A 116 14.64 13.17 15.83
CA LYS A 116 13.33 13.64 16.29
C LYS A 116 12.82 12.90 17.54
N ARG A 117 13.14 11.63 17.70
CA ARG A 117 12.79 10.87 18.91
C ARG A 117 13.65 11.21 20.12
N ALA A 118 14.86 11.71 19.90
CA ALA A 118 15.78 12.15 20.95
C ALA A 118 15.53 13.63 21.35
N ASP A 119 14.74 14.36 20.58
CA ASP A 119 14.42 15.77 20.81
C ASP A 119 13.13 15.87 21.64
N ASP A 120 13.24 16.22 22.92
CA ASP A 120 12.13 16.40 23.86
C ASP A 120 11.14 17.50 23.41
N GLN A 121 11.54 18.39 22.50
CA GLN A 121 10.71 19.48 21.98
C GLN A 121 9.99 19.09 20.68
N ALA A 122 10.30 17.94 20.07
CA ALA A 122 9.67 17.50 18.85
C ALA A 122 8.19 17.15 19.09
N SER A 123 7.32 17.70 18.26
CA SER A 123 5.90 17.37 18.33
C SER A 123 5.62 15.92 17.91
N PRO A 124 4.59 15.25 18.45
CA PRO A 124 4.20 13.90 18.01
C PRO A 124 3.90 13.81 16.51
N GLU A 125 3.44 14.91 15.91
CA GLU A 125 3.16 14.98 14.47
C GLU A 125 4.45 14.96 13.64
N GLU A 126 5.48 15.69 14.07
CA GLU A 126 6.80 15.67 13.40
C GLU A 126 7.45 14.30 13.48
N VAL A 127 7.41 13.65 14.65
CA VAL A 127 7.91 12.29 14.83
C VAL A 127 7.16 11.32 13.91
N ARG A 128 5.82 11.42 13.85
CA ARG A 128 4.99 10.58 12.97
C ARG A 128 5.30 10.79 11.48
N LYS A 129 5.49 12.04 11.06
CA LYS A 129 5.83 12.37 9.66
C LYS A 129 7.21 11.81 9.28
N ALA A 130 8.21 11.99 10.14
CA ALA A 130 9.54 11.44 9.95
C ALA A 130 9.50 9.89 9.89
N ALA A 131 8.83 9.24 10.85
CA ALA A 131 8.68 7.80 10.90
C ALA A 131 7.95 7.22 9.67
N SER A 132 6.95 7.92 9.14
CA SER A 132 6.27 7.55 7.90
C SER A 132 7.24 7.57 6.70
N ALA A 133 8.06 8.60 6.58
CA ALA A 133 9.04 8.73 5.50
C ALA A 133 10.12 7.63 5.55
N ALA A 134 10.48 7.16 6.75
CA ALA A 134 11.46 6.09 6.98
C ALA A 134 10.88 4.67 6.82
N THR A 135 9.59 4.53 6.46
CA THR A 135 8.94 3.21 6.38
C THR A 135 9.60 2.29 5.36
N ARG A 136 9.97 1.10 5.80
CA ARG A 136 10.53 0.03 4.95
C ARG A 136 9.61 -1.19 4.92
N VAL A 137 9.28 -1.62 3.71
CA VAL A 137 8.67 -2.93 3.48
C VAL A 137 9.78 -3.98 3.43
N THR A 138 9.63 -5.05 4.19
CA THR A 138 10.56 -6.19 4.21
C THR A 138 9.94 -7.39 3.51
N LYS A 139 10.78 -8.38 3.15
CA LYS A 139 10.29 -9.65 2.62
C LYS A 139 9.33 -10.33 3.62
N ARG A 140 9.66 -10.30 4.91
CA ARG A 140 8.80 -10.86 5.96
C ARG A 140 7.40 -10.24 5.96
N HIS A 141 7.30 -8.90 5.85
CA HIS A 141 5.99 -8.25 5.77
C HIS A 141 5.16 -8.74 4.57
N ASN A 142 5.80 -8.97 3.41
CA ASN A 142 5.12 -9.54 2.25
C ASN A 142 4.65 -10.98 2.52
N ASP A 143 5.51 -11.81 3.10
CA ASP A 143 5.21 -13.23 3.38
C ASP A 143 4.07 -13.36 4.41
N ASP A 144 4.09 -12.55 5.46
CA ASP A 144 3.05 -12.50 6.50
C ASP A 144 1.69 -12.10 5.90
N VAL A 145 1.66 -11.06 5.04
CA VAL A 145 0.42 -10.65 4.36
C VAL A 145 -0.07 -11.70 3.39
N LYS A 146 0.80 -12.32 2.59
CA LYS A 146 0.42 -13.40 1.68
C LYS A 146 -0.20 -14.57 2.45
N GLN A 147 0.36 -14.92 3.60
CA GLN A 147 -0.19 -15.96 4.47
C GLN A 147 -1.57 -15.56 5.01
N LEU A 148 -1.70 -14.34 5.54
CA LEU A 148 -2.99 -13.83 6.02
C LEU A 148 -4.07 -13.88 4.94
N LEU A 149 -3.77 -13.36 3.74
CA LEU A 149 -4.71 -13.34 2.63
C LEU A 149 -5.16 -14.74 2.21
N ARG A 150 -4.24 -15.70 2.15
CA ARG A 150 -4.56 -17.11 1.86
C ARG A 150 -5.46 -17.72 2.93
N LEU A 151 -5.20 -17.45 4.21
CA LEU A 151 -6.04 -17.91 5.32
C LEU A 151 -7.44 -17.29 5.31
N MET A 152 -7.58 -16.07 4.81
CA MET A 152 -8.85 -15.38 4.60
C MET A 152 -9.57 -15.80 3.30
N GLY A 153 -8.99 -16.70 2.51
CA GLY A 153 -9.55 -17.15 1.24
C GLY A 153 -9.46 -16.12 0.10
N ALA A 154 -8.67 -15.05 0.26
CA ALA A 154 -8.45 -14.05 -0.77
C ALA A 154 -7.34 -14.51 -1.74
N PRO A 155 -7.57 -14.51 -3.07
CA PRO A 155 -6.58 -14.87 -4.06
C PRO A 155 -5.34 -13.97 -4.01
N VAL A 156 -4.16 -14.58 -4.05
CA VAL A 156 -2.86 -13.93 -4.06
C VAL A 156 -2.13 -14.29 -5.34
N VAL A 157 -1.67 -13.28 -6.08
CA VAL A 157 -0.91 -13.43 -7.32
C VAL A 157 0.41 -12.69 -7.18
N GLU A 158 1.49 -13.27 -7.69
CA GLU A 158 2.80 -12.62 -7.82
C GLU A 158 3.01 -12.23 -9.28
N ALA A 159 3.19 -10.95 -9.54
CA ALA A 159 3.50 -10.46 -10.87
C ALA A 159 4.94 -10.86 -11.25
N GLU A 160 5.21 -11.07 -12.55
CA GLU A 160 6.58 -11.26 -13.03
C GLU A 160 7.42 -9.98 -12.89
N GLY A 161 6.75 -8.82 -13.01
CA GLY A 161 7.32 -7.48 -12.89
C GLY A 161 6.57 -6.65 -11.86
N GLU A 162 6.04 -5.52 -12.29
CA GLU A 162 5.30 -4.59 -11.43
C GLU A 162 3.83 -5.01 -11.27
N ALA A 163 3.32 -4.93 -10.04
CA ALA A 163 1.94 -5.24 -9.73
C ALA A 163 0.96 -4.38 -10.53
N GLU A 164 1.23 -3.08 -10.69
CA GLU A 164 0.38 -2.18 -11.49
C GLU A 164 0.21 -2.66 -12.93
N ALA A 165 1.31 -3.01 -13.60
CA ALA A 165 1.27 -3.51 -14.98
C ALA A 165 0.49 -4.83 -15.09
N PHE A 166 0.67 -5.72 -14.12
CA PHE A 166 -0.05 -6.98 -14.08
C PHE A 166 -1.56 -6.79 -13.81
N CYS A 167 -1.91 -5.88 -12.88
CA CYS A 167 -3.30 -5.49 -12.64
C CYS A 167 -3.98 -4.95 -13.90
N CYS A 168 -3.28 -4.08 -14.67
CA CYS A 168 -3.78 -3.61 -15.97
C CYS A 168 -3.98 -4.76 -16.95
N ALA A 169 -3.05 -5.73 -17.02
CA ALA A 169 -3.19 -6.90 -17.88
C ALA A 169 -4.40 -7.77 -17.52
N LEU A 170 -4.68 -7.96 -16.22
CA LEU A 170 -5.87 -8.68 -15.75
C LEU A 170 -7.18 -7.99 -16.15
N VAL A 171 -7.22 -6.66 -16.12
CA VAL A 171 -8.38 -5.88 -16.58
C VAL A 171 -8.54 -5.99 -18.10
N ASN A 172 -7.47 -5.82 -18.86
CA ASN A 172 -7.49 -5.93 -20.32
C ASN A 172 -7.88 -7.34 -20.79
N ALA A 173 -7.51 -8.37 -20.04
CA ALA A 173 -7.92 -9.76 -20.31
C ALA A 173 -9.37 -10.06 -19.89
N GLY A 174 -10.10 -9.11 -19.31
CA GLY A 174 -11.47 -9.29 -18.83
C GLY A 174 -11.60 -10.14 -17.56
N THR A 175 -10.48 -10.50 -16.92
CA THR A 175 -10.47 -11.31 -15.69
C THR A 175 -10.93 -10.48 -14.49
N CYS A 176 -10.56 -9.20 -14.45
CA CYS A 176 -10.95 -8.23 -13.45
C CYS A 176 -11.71 -7.07 -14.09
N LEU A 177 -12.64 -6.45 -13.34
CA LEU A 177 -13.38 -5.30 -13.83
C LEU A 177 -12.53 -4.02 -13.82
N LEU A 178 -11.79 -3.82 -12.75
CA LEU A 178 -10.90 -2.68 -12.55
C LEU A 178 -9.76 -3.06 -11.60
N TYR A 179 -8.77 -2.19 -11.53
CA TYR A 179 -7.70 -2.32 -10.55
C TYR A 179 -7.62 -1.07 -9.66
N THR A 180 -7.05 -1.23 -8.47
CA THR A 180 -6.78 -0.13 -7.55
C THR A 180 -5.41 -0.30 -6.94
N SER A 181 -4.64 0.79 -6.95
CA SER A 181 -3.37 0.91 -6.23
C SER A 181 -3.56 1.63 -4.88
N ASP A 182 -4.62 2.44 -4.73
CA ASP A 182 -4.85 3.37 -3.62
C ASP A 182 -6.30 3.38 -3.12
N ALA A 183 -6.91 2.26 -2.89
CA ALA A 183 -8.26 2.25 -2.33
C ALA A 183 -8.26 2.22 -0.79
#